data_36021663b1ca288387eddb11e1b2467b
#
_entry.id   36021663b1ca288387eddb11e1b2467b
#
_cell.length_a   1.000
_cell.length_b   1.000
_cell.length_c   1.000
_cell.angle_alpha   90.00
_cell.angle_beta   90.00
_cell.angle_gamma   90.00
#
_symmetry.space_group_name_H-M   'P 1'
#
loop_
_entity.id
_entity.type
_entity.pdbx_description
1 polymer ?
#
loop_
_entity_poly.entity_id
_entity_poly.type
_entity_poly.pdbx_seq_one_letter_code
_entity_poly.pdbx_strand_id
1 'polypeptide(L)'
;AILNFTGLIETKESLDMLYIITYCDISAVGENIFNSSTASLLKQLYTQSIPAFENQELLTESKRRIAKQNAIKNLERYKELPLSIKKKIMSIASNQIFLRLKAEDILDISIKAKDVETYIYKIINESQLTLRIIRKSPLNLGYLLGKLEFLNIASMNIFKLYDNKKAFEITFSEKINEEDIYFIEEIIKDSFDMSKSTNLITPIIKKEDIVVD
;
A
#
# COMPACT_ATOMS: atom_id res chain seq x y z
N ALA A 1 -6.93 -10.65 -1.16
CA ALA A 1 -7.99 -11.38 -1.88
C ALA A 1 -9.26 -11.48 -1.03
N ILE A 2 -9.22 -12.06 0.19
CA ILE A 2 -10.40 -12.27 1.06
C ILE A 2 -11.13 -10.96 1.39
N LEU A 3 -10.44 -9.92 1.83
CA LEU A 3 -11.06 -8.63 2.15
C LEU A 3 -11.79 -7.99 0.95
N ASN A 4 -11.30 -8.18 -0.28
CA ASN A 4 -12.00 -7.69 -1.46
C ASN A 4 -13.27 -8.52 -1.73
N PHE A 5 -13.19 -9.83 -1.55
CA PHE A 5 -14.32 -10.74 -1.68
C PHE A 5 -15.41 -10.43 -0.65
N THR A 6 -15.07 -10.29 0.63
CA THR A 6 -16.03 -9.97 1.69
C THR A 6 -16.67 -8.58 1.52
N GLY A 7 -15.91 -7.62 0.97
CA GLY A 7 -16.45 -6.29 0.65
C GLY A 7 -17.53 -6.29 -0.44
N LEU A 8 -17.58 -7.34 -1.29
CA LEU A 8 -18.63 -7.52 -2.31
C LEU A 8 -19.87 -8.22 -1.76
N ILE A 9 -19.75 -8.98 -0.67
CA ILE A 9 -20.82 -9.84 -0.12
C ILE A 9 -21.56 -9.14 1.01
N GLU A 10 -21.42 -7.99 1.33
CA GLU A 10 -22.12 -7.12 2.28
C GLU A 10 -22.46 -7.73 3.66
N THR A 11 -23.04 -8.95 3.76
CA THR A 11 -23.46 -9.56 5.03
C THR A 11 -22.98 -11.01 5.17
N LYS A 12 -22.95 -11.50 6.42
CA LYS A 12 -22.61 -12.90 6.72
C LYS A 12 -23.67 -13.85 6.14
N GLU A 13 -24.95 -13.47 6.21
CA GLU A 13 -26.06 -14.25 5.65
C GLU A 13 -25.92 -14.43 4.16
N SER A 14 -25.49 -13.39 3.44
CA SER A 14 -25.19 -13.48 1.99
C SER A 14 -24.01 -14.41 1.71
N LEU A 15 -22.99 -14.43 2.59
CA LEU A 15 -21.87 -15.37 2.49
C LEU A 15 -22.35 -16.82 2.70
N ASP A 16 -23.20 -17.04 3.71
CA ASP A 16 -23.76 -18.36 4.02
C ASP A 16 -24.57 -18.90 2.82
N MET A 17 -25.45 -18.07 2.25
CA MET A 17 -26.22 -18.43 1.07
C MET A 17 -25.34 -18.71 -0.14
N LEU A 18 -24.34 -17.85 -0.40
CA LEU A 18 -23.42 -18.05 -1.51
C LEU A 18 -22.63 -19.35 -1.37
N TYR A 19 -22.19 -19.68 -0.16
CA TYR A 19 -21.49 -20.92 0.11
C TYR A 19 -22.37 -22.15 -0.20
N ILE A 20 -23.62 -22.14 0.28
CA ILE A 20 -24.57 -23.25 0.06
C ILE A 20 -24.88 -23.39 -1.43
N ILE A 21 -25.24 -22.31 -2.12
CA ILE A 21 -25.57 -22.33 -3.54
C ILE A 21 -24.38 -22.83 -4.35
N THR A 22 -23.18 -22.31 -4.11
CA THR A 22 -21.97 -22.72 -4.83
C THR A 22 -21.65 -24.19 -4.57
N TYR A 23 -21.81 -24.67 -3.32
CA TYR A 23 -21.62 -26.08 -2.98
C TYR A 23 -22.60 -26.97 -3.74
N CYS A 24 -23.89 -26.62 -3.76
CA CYS A 24 -24.92 -27.36 -4.48
C CYS A 24 -24.66 -27.38 -5.99
N ASP A 25 -24.35 -26.22 -6.58
CA ASP A 25 -24.09 -26.11 -8.03
C ASP A 25 -22.91 -26.97 -8.46
N ILE A 26 -21.78 -26.88 -7.75
CA ILE A 26 -20.60 -27.66 -8.10
C ILE A 26 -20.86 -29.17 -7.88
N SER A 27 -21.61 -29.54 -6.81
CA SER A 27 -21.96 -30.93 -6.54
C SER A 27 -22.87 -31.52 -7.63
N ALA A 28 -23.74 -30.71 -8.23
CA ALA A 28 -24.65 -31.13 -9.27
C ALA A 28 -23.97 -31.38 -10.64
N VAL A 29 -22.79 -30.79 -10.86
CA VAL A 29 -22.06 -30.90 -12.14
C VAL A 29 -21.40 -32.27 -12.33
N GLY A 30 -21.15 -33.00 -11.25
CA GLY A 30 -20.62 -34.36 -11.28
C GLY A 30 -19.35 -34.59 -10.44
N GLU A 31 -19.09 -35.83 -10.12
CA GLU A 31 -18.01 -36.25 -9.20
C GLU A 31 -16.60 -35.85 -9.65
N ASN A 32 -16.37 -35.72 -10.94
CA ASN A 32 -15.07 -35.32 -11.48
C ASN A 32 -14.75 -33.82 -11.25
N ILE A 33 -15.74 -32.97 -11.03
CA ILE A 33 -15.57 -31.53 -10.80
C ILE A 33 -15.61 -31.22 -9.31
N PHE A 34 -16.54 -31.82 -8.58
CA PHE A 34 -16.62 -31.71 -7.13
C PHE A 34 -15.81 -32.79 -6.43
N ASN A 35 -14.53 -32.55 -6.29
CA ASN A 35 -13.61 -33.42 -5.55
C ASN A 35 -13.27 -32.82 -4.16
N SER A 36 -12.55 -33.60 -3.34
CA SER A 36 -12.15 -33.19 -2.00
C SER A 36 -11.33 -31.90 -1.96
N SER A 37 -10.53 -31.64 -2.98
CA SER A 37 -9.74 -30.41 -3.09
C SER A 37 -10.63 -29.18 -3.34
N THR A 38 -11.59 -29.29 -4.24
CA THR A 38 -12.56 -28.19 -4.55
C THR A 38 -13.41 -27.87 -3.31
N ALA A 39 -13.92 -28.93 -2.63
CA ALA A 39 -14.69 -28.77 -1.40
C ALA A 39 -13.84 -28.10 -0.29
N SER A 40 -12.57 -28.49 -0.15
CA SER A 40 -11.65 -27.91 0.82
C SER A 40 -11.37 -26.44 0.54
N LEU A 41 -11.12 -26.07 -0.73
CA LEU A 41 -10.88 -24.69 -1.12
C LEU A 41 -12.12 -23.80 -0.88
N LEU A 42 -13.30 -24.29 -1.21
CA LEU A 42 -14.55 -23.56 -0.97
C LEU A 42 -14.78 -23.33 0.53
N LYS A 43 -14.59 -24.40 1.34
CA LYS A 43 -14.68 -24.32 2.80
C LYS A 43 -13.63 -23.37 3.39
N GLN A 44 -12.40 -23.40 2.88
CA GLN A 44 -11.33 -22.51 3.32
C GLN A 44 -11.67 -21.06 3.03
N LEU A 45 -12.16 -20.75 1.83
CA LEU A 45 -12.59 -19.39 1.47
C LEU A 45 -13.70 -18.90 2.40
N TYR A 46 -14.73 -19.72 2.63
CA TYR A 46 -15.81 -19.42 3.55
C TYR A 46 -15.29 -19.13 4.97
N THR A 47 -14.52 -20.06 5.55
CA THR A 47 -14.02 -19.96 6.92
C THR A 47 -13.11 -18.74 7.11
N GLN A 48 -12.25 -18.46 6.14
CA GLN A 48 -11.35 -17.30 6.19
C GLN A 48 -12.08 -15.96 5.97
N SER A 49 -13.30 -15.98 5.44
CA SER A 49 -14.11 -14.78 5.24
C SER A 49 -14.92 -14.38 6.48
N ILE A 50 -15.27 -15.32 7.34
CA ILE A 50 -16.10 -15.06 8.55
C ILE A 50 -15.53 -13.94 9.43
N PRO A 51 -14.22 -13.91 9.80
CA PRO A 51 -13.69 -12.86 10.67
C PRO A 51 -13.85 -11.43 10.12
N ALA A 52 -13.94 -11.27 8.79
CA ALA A 52 -14.15 -9.96 8.19
C ALA A 52 -15.57 -9.41 8.45
N PHE A 53 -16.56 -10.28 8.62
CA PHE A 53 -17.94 -9.87 8.96
C PHE A 53 -18.13 -9.67 10.47
N GLU A 54 -17.35 -10.32 11.30
CA GLU A 54 -17.32 -10.12 12.74
C GLU A 54 -16.58 -8.82 13.11
N ASN A 55 -15.66 -8.35 12.26
CA ASN A 55 -14.94 -7.11 12.44
C ASN A 55 -15.41 -6.05 11.43
N GLN A 56 -16.32 -5.15 11.89
CA GLN A 56 -16.89 -4.08 11.06
C GLN A 56 -15.83 -3.13 10.47
N GLU A 57 -14.70 -2.96 11.16
CA GLU A 57 -13.62 -2.10 10.68
C GLU A 57 -12.97 -2.69 9.43
N LEU A 58 -12.66 -3.99 9.42
CA LEU A 58 -12.11 -4.70 8.26
C LEU A 58 -13.09 -4.67 7.07
N LEU A 59 -14.38 -4.83 7.32
CA LEU A 59 -15.40 -4.76 6.29
C LEU A 59 -15.49 -3.35 5.70
N THR A 60 -15.43 -2.32 6.54
CA THR A 60 -15.43 -0.91 6.12
C THR A 60 -14.20 -0.57 5.29
N GLU A 61 -13.01 -1.02 5.70
CA GLU A 61 -11.78 -0.85 4.91
C GLU A 61 -11.89 -1.51 3.54
N SER A 62 -12.46 -2.71 3.49
CA SER A 62 -12.68 -3.46 2.25
C SER A 62 -13.60 -2.71 1.29
N LYS A 63 -14.73 -2.21 1.76
CA LYS A 63 -15.66 -1.37 0.98
C LYS A 63 -15.00 -0.10 0.47
N ARG A 64 -14.23 0.59 1.31
CA ARG A 64 -13.46 1.78 0.90
C ARG A 64 -12.45 1.46 -0.19
N ARG A 65 -11.73 0.33 -0.08
CA ARG A 65 -10.79 -0.12 -1.10
C ARG A 65 -11.49 -0.37 -2.43
N ILE A 66 -12.60 -1.09 -2.43
CA ILE A 66 -13.38 -1.39 -3.65
C ILE A 66 -13.87 -0.09 -4.30
N ALA A 67 -14.44 0.82 -3.52
CA ALA A 67 -14.89 2.12 -4.02
C ALA A 67 -13.72 2.91 -4.66
N LYS A 68 -12.55 2.90 -4.04
CA LYS A 68 -11.35 3.55 -4.57
C LYS A 68 -10.86 2.88 -5.85
N GLN A 69 -10.83 1.54 -5.91
CA GLN A 69 -10.48 0.80 -7.12
C GLN A 69 -11.43 1.10 -8.27
N ASN A 70 -12.73 1.22 -8.00
CA ASN A 70 -13.72 1.59 -9.00
C ASN A 70 -13.52 3.04 -9.48
N ALA A 71 -13.22 3.97 -8.57
CA ALA A 71 -12.87 5.33 -8.94
C ALA A 71 -11.64 5.37 -9.88
N ILE A 72 -10.59 4.59 -9.59
CA ILE A 72 -9.41 4.48 -10.47
C ILE A 72 -9.80 3.95 -11.86
N LYS A 73 -10.65 2.91 -11.92
CA LYS A 73 -11.08 2.32 -13.21
C LYS A 73 -11.84 3.32 -14.10
N ASN A 74 -12.49 4.32 -13.49
CA ASN A 74 -13.26 5.34 -14.22
C ASN A 74 -12.36 6.47 -14.78
N LEU A 75 -11.10 6.57 -14.35
CA LEU A 75 -10.18 7.58 -14.87
C LEU A 75 -9.77 7.26 -16.32
N GLU A 76 -9.83 8.26 -17.21
CA GLU A 76 -9.46 8.08 -18.62
C GLU A 76 -8.03 7.54 -18.77
N ARG A 77 -7.07 8.10 -18.05
CA ARG A 77 -5.68 7.62 -18.05
C ARG A 77 -5.54 6.13 -17.68
N TYR A 78 -6.43 5.61 -16.81
CA TYR A 78 -6.44 4.17 -16.50
C TYR A 78 -6.98 3.35 -17.66
N LYS A 79 -8.02 3.83 -18.35
CA LYS A 79 -8.63 3.11 -19.47
C LYS A 79 -7.64 2.91 -20.63
N GLU A 80 -6.72 3.83 -20.83
CA GLU A 80 -5.68 3.79 -21.86
C GLU A 80 -4.51 2.85 -21.54
N LEU A 81 -4.35 2.42 -20.28
CA LEU A 81 -3.22 1.58 -19.87
C LEU A 81 -3.31 0.17 -20.44
N PRO A 82 -2.17 -0.47 -20.71
CA PRO A 82 -2.10 -1.90 -21.06
C PRO A 82 -2.72 -2.78 -19.97
N LEU A 83 -3.34 -3.89 -20.36
CA LEU A 83 -4.00 -4.82 -19.45
C LEU A 83 -3.07 -5.33 -18.35
N SER A 84 -1.79 -5.57 -18.68
CA SER A 84 -0.78 -6.00 -17.71
C SER A 84 -0.60 -5.00 -16.57
N ILE A 85 -0.57 -3.71 -16.88
CA ILE A 85 -0.43 -2.64 -15.88
C ILE A 85 -1.71 -2.47 -15.08
N LYS A 86 -2.89 -2.52 -15.74
CA LYS A 86 -4.19 -2.52 -15.04
C LYS A 86 -4.27 -3.62 -13.98
N LYS A 87 -3.85 -4.85 -14.33
CA LYS A 87 -3.80 -5.98 -13.39
C LYS A 87 -2.84 -5.70 -12.21
N LYS A 88 -1.66 -5.18 -12.47
CA LYS A 88 -0.68 -4.84 -11.43
C LYS A 88 -1.22 -3.80 -10.45
N ILE A 89 -1.85 -2.73 -10.94
CA ILE A 89 -2.46 -1.69 -10.11
C ILE A 89 -3.54 -2.27 -9.20
N MET A 90 -4.44 -3.09 -9.75
CA MET A 90 -5.52 -3.71 -8.98
C MET A 90 -5.03 -4.77 -7.99
N SER A 91 -3.85 -5.37 -8.23
CA SER A 91 -3.23 -6.37 -7.36
C SER A 91 -2.36 -5.80 -6.23
N ILE A 92 -2.22 -4.48 -6.11
CA ILE A 92 -1.47 -3.86 -5.01
C ILE A 92 -1.99 -4.40 -3.67
N ALA A 93 -1.11 -5.04 -2.90
CA ALA A 93 -1.51 -5.73 -1.67
C ALA A 93 -1.82 -4.78 -0.51
N SER A 94 -1.18 -3.60 -0.48
CA SER A 94 -1.36 -2.63 0.61
C SER A 94 -2.75 -2.00 0.56
N ASN A 95 -3.57 -2.19 1.61
CA ASN A 95 -4.84 -1.48 1.77
C ASN A 95 -4.62 0.01 2.00
N GLN A 96 -3.58 0.37 2.74
CA GLN A 96 -3.33 1.74 3.18
C GLN A 96 -3.24 2.74 2.03
N ILE A 97 -2.71 2.34 0.87
CA ILE A 97 -2.65 3.23 -0.30
C ILE A 97 -4.06 3.62 -0.77
N PHE A 98 -5.02 2.67 -0.77
CA PHE A 98 -6.40 2.91 -1.18
C PHE A 98 -7.20 3.69 -0.13
N LEU A 99 -6.81 3.62 1.14
CA LEU A 99 -7.49 4.32 2.22
C LEU A 99 -7.02 5.78 2.35
N ARG A 100 -5.73 6.03 2.10
CA ARG A 100 -5.09 7.31 2.39
C ARG A 100 -4.98 8.23 1.18
N LEU A 101 -4.80 7.70 -0.03
CA LEU A 101 -4.57 8.50 -1.22
C LEU A 101 -5.84 8.66 -2.06
N LYS A 102 -5.88 9.72 -2.87
CA LYS A 102 -6.90 9.90 -3.90
C LYS A 102 -6.67 8.93 -5.06
N ALA A 103 -7.72 8.66 -5.86
CA ALA A 103 -7.65 7.75 -6.99
C ALA A 103 -6.59 8.19 -8.03
N GLU A 104 -6.53 9.49 -8.29
CA GLU A 104 -5.58 10.11 -9.22
C GLU A 104 -4.14 9.94 -8.75
N ASP A 105 -3.86 10.14 -7.45
CA ASP A 105 -2.52 9.99 -6.87
C ASP A 105 -2.07 8.52 -6.92
N ILE A 106 -2.97 7.57 -6.61
CA ILE A 106 -2.66 6.13 -6.71
C ILE A 106 -2.31 5.77 -8.15
N LEU A 107 -3.09 6.27 -9.11
CA LEU A 107 -2.85 6.02 -10.52
C LEU A 107 -1.52 6.63 -10.98
N ASP A 108 -1.24 7.87 -10.60
CA ASP A 108 0.01 8.57 -10.95
C ASP A 108 1.24 7.85 -10.38
N ILE A 109 1.22 7.51 -9.10
CA ILE A 109 2.29 6.72 -8.45
C ILE A 109 2.48 5.37 -9.14
N SER A 110 1.38 4.70 -9.48
CA SER A 110 1.44 3.38 -10.10
C SER A 110 1.98 3.45 -11.54
N ILE A 111 1.60 4.45 -12.31
CA ILE A 111 2.15 4.65 -13.66
C ILE A 111 3.64 4.95 -13.59
N LYS A 112 4.06 5.87 -12.73
CA LYS A 112 5.47 6.20 -12.53
C LYS A 112 6.28 5.00 -12.07
N ALA A 113 5.70 4.15 -11.22
CA ALA A 113 6.37 2.94 -10.75
C ALA A 113 6.65 1.92 -11.87
N LYS A 114 5.95 1.99 -13.01
CA LYS A 114 6.11 1.02 -14.11
C LYS A 114 7.57 0.89 -14.54
N ASP A 115 8.22 2.01 -14.79
CA ASP A 115 9.54 2.06 -15.44
C ASP A 115 10.70 2.27 -14.41
N VAL A 116 10.41 2.21 -13.11
CA VAL A 116 11.41 2.38 -12.05
C VAL A 116 12.22 1.10 -11.88
N GLU A 117 13.50 1.13 -12.24
CA GLU A 117 14.45 0.03 -12.01
C GLU A 117 15.32 0.27 -10.76
N THR A 118 15.58 1.50 -10.42
CA THR A 118 16.31 1.90 -9.21
C THR A 118 15.42 2.74 -8.30
N TYR A 119 15.38 4.03 -8.54
CA TYR A 119 14.49 4.97 -7.85
C TYR A 119 14.19 6.19 -8.71
N ILE A 120 13.09 6.85 -8.38
CA ILE A 120 12.76 8.22 -8.81
C ILE A 120 12.25 8.98 -7.59
N TYR A 121 12.39 10.30 -7.62
CA TYR A 121 11.84 11.15 -6.57
C TYR A 121 11.18 12.40 -7.15
N LYS A 122 10.34 13.04 -6.35
CA LYS A 122 9.77 14.37 -6.59
C LYS A 122 9.77 15.14 -5.27
N ILE A 123 10.29 16.34 -5.29
CA ILE A 123 10.21 17.32 -4.22
C ILE A 123 9.07 18.28 -4.53
N ILE A 124 8.18 18.50 -3.59
CA ILE A 124 7.07 19.45 -3.66
C ILE A 124 7.26 20.40 -2.48
N ASN A 125 7.46 21.68 -2.77
CA ASN A 125 7.75 22.71 -1.76
C ASN A 125 6.78 23.88 -1.91
N GLU A 126 5.48 23.60 -1.68
CA GLU A 126 4.41 24.58 -1.79
C GLU A 126 4.08 25.21 -0.41
N SER A 127 3.06 24.68 0.28
CA SER A 127 2.72 25.07 1.65
C SER A 127 3.59 24.35 2.68
N GLN A 128 4.00 23.14 2.34
CA GLN A 128 4.86 22.26 3.13
C GLN A 128 5.80 21.51 2.19
N LEU A 129 6.99 21.13 2.70
CA LEU A 129 7.89 20.25 1.98
C LEU A 129 7.32 18.83 1.99
N THR A 130 7.18 18.23 0.81
CA THR A 130 6.79 16.82 0.66
C THR A 130 7.77 16.11 -0.27
N LEU A 131 8.36 15.04 0.22
CA LEU A 131 9.21 14.15 -0.56
C LEU A 131 8.41 12.91 -0.99
N ARG A 132 8.30 12.68 -2.29
CA ARG A 132 7.74 11.46 -2.85
C ARG A 132 8.86 10.68 -3.51
N ILE A 133 9.11 9.45 -3.04
CA ILE A 133 10.16 8.59 -3.55
C ILE A 133 9.53 7.26 -3.97
N ILE A 134 9.75 6.84 -5.21
CA ILE A 134 9.36 5.50 -5.67
C ILE A 134 10.65 4.74 -5.93
N ARG A 135 10.78 3.58 -5.33
CA ARG A 135 12.01 2.81 -5.42
C ARG A 135 11.81 1.31 -5.60
N LYS A 136 12.77 0.67 -6.25
CA LYS A 136 13.00 -0.77 -6.28
C LYS A 136 14.28 -1.11 -5.51
N SER A 137 15.33 -0.30 -5.67
CA SER A 137 16.61 -0.42 -4.95
C SER A 137 16.45 -0.19 -3.45
N PRO A 138 17.32 -0.74 -2.61
CA PRO A 138 17.38 -0.43 -1.18
C PRO A 138 17.49 1.08 -0.92
N LEU A 139 16.86 1.56 0.13
CA LEU A 139 16.94 2.94 0.62
C LEU A 139 17.45 2.91 2.05
N ASN A 140 18.53 3.60 2.32
CA ASN A 140 19.01 3.84 3.68
C ASN A 140 18.14 4.91 4.33
N LEU A 141 16.99 4.47 4.87
CA LEU A 141 16.02 5.37 5.49
C LEU A 141 16.60 6.06 6.72
N GLY A 142 17.46 5.37 7.48
CA GLY A 142 18.15 5.95 8.64
C GLY A 142 19.05 7.12 8.24
N TYR A 143 19.80 6.96 7.14
CA TYR A 143 20.60 8.05 6.59
C TYR A 143 19.73 9.23 6.15
N LEU A 144 18.68 8.95 5.35
CA LEU A 144 17.76 9.99 4.86
C LEU A 144 17.16 10.80 6.02
N LEU A 145 16.56 10.13 6.99
CA LEU A 145 15.89 10.80 8.10
C LEU A 145 16.90 11.49 9.04
N GLY A 146 18.07 10.87 9.28
CA GLY A 146 19.10 11.47 10.10
C GLY A 146 19.70 12.73 9.49
N LYS A 147 19.83 12.81 8.16
CA LYS A 147 20.29 14.02 7.47
C LYS A 147 19.23 15.12 7.42
N LEU A 148 17.94 14.74 7.53
CA LEU A 148 16.81 15.66 7.56
C LEU A 148 16.29 15.93 8.97
N GLU A 149 17.06 15.61 10.01
CA GLU A 149 16.67 15.80 11.43
C GLU A 149 16.35 17.24 11.81
N PHE A 150 16.85 18.21 11.03
CA PHE A 150 16.55 19.64 11.22
C PHE A 150 15.14 20.03 10.76
N LEU A 151 14.40 19.11 10.10
CA LEU A 151 13.03 19.31 9.65
C LEU A 151 12.06 18.47 10.50
N ASN A 152 10.95 19.06 10.91
CA ASN A 152 9.92 18.35 11.66
C ASN A 152 9.03 17.55 10.74
N ILE A 153 9.00 16.22 10.90
CA ILE A 153 8.14 15.33 10.11
C ILE A 153 6.70 15.46 10.60
N ALA A 154 5.81 15.94 9.72
CA ALA A 154 4.38 15.99 9.97
C ALA A 154 3.70 14.62 9.70
N SER A 155 4.12 13.93 8.64
CA SER A 155 3.62 12.58 8.32
C SER A 155 4.60 11.80 7.47
N MET A 156 4.58 10.47 7.62
CA MET A 156 5.32 9.56 6.75
C MET A 156 4.46 8.36 6.40
N ASN A 157 4.35 8.09 5.11
CA ASN A 157 3.63 6.95 4.58
C ASN A 157 4.54 6.10 3.70
N ILE A 158 4.44 4.78 3.84
CA ILE A 158 5.17 3.81 3.03
C ILE A 158 4.18 2.83 2.44
N PHE A 159 4.11 2.75 1.11
CA PHE A 159 3.20 1.88 0.40
C PHE A 159 3.97 0.82 -0.37
N LYS A 160 3.61 -0.45 -0.17
CA LYS A 160 4.07 -1.53 -1.05
C LYS A 160 3.28 -1.47 -2.36
N LEU A 161 3.99 -1.35 -3.45
CA LEU A 161 3.45 -1.42 -4.81
C LEU A 161 3.66 -2.84 -5.37
N TYR A 162 3.50 -2.99 -6.67
CA TYR A 162 3.80 -4.22 -7.40
C TYR A 162 5.32 -4.32 -7.73
N ASP A 163 5.78 -5.51 -8.14
CA ASP A 163 7.16 -5.79 -8.56
C ASP A 163 8.22 -5.37 -7.51
N ASN A 164 7.93 -5.63 -6.23
CA ASN A 164 8.79 -5.28 -5.07
C ASN A 164 9.11 -3.79 -4.93
N LYS A 165 8.38 -2.92 -5.60
CA LYS A 165 8.56 -1.47 -5.50
C LYS A 165 7.84 -0.93 -4.27
N LYS A 166 8.36 0.18 -3.74
CA LYS A 166 7.74 0.91 -2.62
C LYS A 166 7.67 2.39 -2.97
N ALA A 167 6.58 3.02 -2.56
CA ALA A 167 6.44 4.47 -2.58
C ALA A 167 6.53 4.99 -1.16
N PHE A 168 7.31 6.05 -0.97
CA PHE A 168 7.43 6.81 0.26
C PHE A 168 6.83 8.19 0.00
N GLU A 169 6.07 8.67 0.97
CA GLU A 169 5.62 10.05 1.03
C GLU A 169 5.94 10.59 2.41
N ILE A 170 6.85 11.54 2.49
CA ILE A 170 7.29 12.17 3.74
C ILE A 170 6.92 13.64 3.62
N THR A 171 6.04 14.11 4.50
CA THR A 171 5.64 15.51 4.58
C THR A 171 6.20 16.12 5.84
N PHE A 172 6.80 17.28 5.71
CA PHE A 172 7.36 18.05 6.82
C PHE A 172 6.38 19.17 7.21
N SER A 173 6.54 19.71 8.41
CA SER A 173 5.63 20.74 8.95
C SER A 173 5.74 22.08 8.23
N GLU A 174 6.87 22.34 7.59
CA GLU A 174 7.22 23.62 6.98
C GLU A 174 7.74 23.41 5.55
N LYS A 175 7.77 24.50 4.79
CA LYS A 175 8.51 24.55 3.54
C LYS A 175 9.96 24.96 3.81
N ILE A 176 10.84 24.71 2.85
CA ILE A 176 12.23 25.15 2.85
C ILE A 176 12.43 26.29 1.85
N ASN A 177 13.57 26.97 1.93
CA ASN A 177 13.96 27.92 0.91
C ASN A 177 14.27 27.20 -0.42
N GLU A 178 14.02 27.84 -1.54
CA GLU A 178 14.28 27.26 -2.86
C GLU A 178 15.76 26.90 -3.06
N GLU A 179 16.66 27.65 -2.44
CA GLU A 179 18.11 27.42 -2.48
C GLU A 179 18.50 26.11 -1.77
N ASP A 180 17.74 25.67 -0.76
CA ASP A 180 18.00 24.48 0.02
C ASP A 180 17.51 23.19 -0.67
N ILE A 181 16.70 23.30 -1.73
CA ILE A 181 16.17 22.13 -2.47
C ILE A 181 17.31 21.26 -3.01
N TYR A 182 18.37 21.89 -3.54
CA TYR A 182 19.53 21.14 -4.02
C TYR A 182 20.16 20.27 -2.93
N PHE A 183 20.26 20.78 -1.72
CA PHE A 183 20.78 20.02 -0.57
C PHE A 183 19.90 18.80 -0.24
N ILE A 184 18.58 18.96 -0.30
CA ILE A 184 17.64 17.85 -0.11
C ILE A 184 17.81 16.80 -1.22
N GLU A 185 18.00 17.21 -2.47
CA GLU A 185 18.25 16.29 -3.58
C GLU A 185 19.51 15.45 -3.37
N GLU A 186 20.61 16.06 -2.92
CA GLU A 186 21.85 15.35 -2.62
C GLU A 186 21.66 14.35 -1.48
N ILE A 187 20.94 14.71 -0.42
CA ILE A 187 20.61 13.79 0.67
C ILE A 187 19.78 12.59 0.15
N ILE A 188 18.81 12.85 -0.73
CA ILE A 188 18.00 11.76 -1.33
C ILE A 188 18.90 10.84 -2.16
N LYS A 189 19.76 11.37 -3.02
CA LYS A 189 20.68 10.56 -3.84
C LYS A 189 21.63 9.74 -2.97
N ASP A 190 22.24 10.37 -1.98
CA ASP A 190 23.15 9.73 -1.02
C ASP A 190 22.46 8.61 -0.22
N SER A 191 21.17 8.74 0.06
CA SER A 191 20.41 7.74 0.79
C SER A 191 20.24 6.40 0.04
N PHE A 192 20.57 6.36 -1.26
CA PHE A 192 20.62 5.14 -2.06
C PHE A 192 22.01 4.52 -2.11
N ASP A 193 23.02 5.18 -1.56
CA ASP A 193 24.35 4.61 -1.33
C ASP A 193 24.38 3.94 0.05
N MET A 194 24.35 2.61 0.06
CA MET A 194 24.30 1.82 1.30
C MET A 194 25.63 1.87 2.10
N SER A 195 26.69 2.43 1.54
CA SER A 195 27.96 2.68 2.25
C SER A 195 27.90 3.93 3.12
N LYS A 196 26.98 4.84 2.88
CA LYS A 196 26.78 6.05 3.67
C LYS A 196 26.19 5.69 5.04
N SER A 197 26.78 6.22 6.08
CA SER A 197 26.25 6.13 7.44
C SER A 197 26.04 7.52 8.01
N THR A 198 25.03 7.68 8.84
CA THR A 198 24.93 8.81 9.74
C THR A 198 25.61 8.43 11.03
N ASN A 199 26.39 9.33 11.62
CA ASN A 199 26.77 9.24 13.02
C ASN A 199 25.53 9.53 13.89
N LEU A 200 24.46 8.74 13.72
CA LEU A 200 23.35 8.76 14.65
C LEU A 200 23.93 8.31 15.98
N ILE A 201 24.05 9.23 16.92
CA ILE A 201 24.17 8.88 18.33
C ILE A 201 22.87 8.15 18.63
N THR A 202 22.92 6.83 18.59
CA THR A 202 21.79 6.01 19.03
C THR A 202 21.61 6.39 20.50
N PRO A 203 20.50 7.03 20.90
CA PRO A 203 20.27 7.28 22.30
C PRO A 203 20.29 5.92 22.99
N ILE A 204 21.20 5.73 23.93
CA ILE A 204 21.19 4.55 24.79
C ILE A 204 19.99 4.74 25.69
N ILE A 205 18.85 4.15 25.27
CA ILE A 205 17.65 4.07 26.12
C ILE A 205 18.03 3.13 27.26
N LYS A 206 18.35 3.69 28.42
CA LYS A 206 18.56 2.91 29.63
C LYS A 206 17.20 2.34 30.06
N LYS A 207 17.21 1.13 30.61
CA LYS A 207 16.00 0.47 31.11
C LYS A 207 15.23 1.32 32.14
N GLU A 208 15.91 2.23 32.79
CA GLU A 208 15.42 3.20 33.77
C GLU A 208 14.61 4.35 33.12
N ASP A 209 14.77 4.58 31.80
CA ASP A 209 14.04 5.62 31.05
C ASP A 209 12.68 5.13 30.55
N ILE A 210 12.34 3.86 30.77
CA ILE A 210 11.05 3.27 30.36
C ILE A 210 10.12 3.29 31.58
N VAL A 211 9.30 4.34 31.67
CA VAL A 211 8.16 4.36 32.60
C VAL A 211 7.02 3.63 31.92
N VAL A 212 6.62 2.49 32.47
CA VAL A 212 5.41 1.77 32.09
C VAL A 212 4.31 2.18 33.07
N ASP A 213 3.39 3.02 32.62
CA ASP A 213 2.13 3.30 33.35
C ASP A 213 1.13 2.16 33.16
#